data_51ae7e8f0feb60b156bebe9c3afa831a
#
_entry.id   51ae7e8f0feb60b156bebe9c3afa831a
#
_cell.length_a   1.000
_cell.length_b   1.000
_cell.length_c   1.000
_cell.angle_alpha   90.00
_cell.angle_beta   90.00
_cell.angle_gamma   90.00
#
_symmetry.space_group_name_H-M   'P 1'
#
loop_
_entity.id
_entity.type
_entity.pdbx_description
1 polymer ?
#
loop_
_entity_poly.entity_id
_entity_poly.type
_entity_poly.pdbx_seq_one_letter_code
_entity_poly.pdbx_strand_id
1 'polypeptide(L)' 'MFAYVLTFIACLGTGSDRCHSVELPWDGTLMQCMIFGQHTAAQWTVEHPGWALQRGWRCESGRSA' A
#
# COMPACT_ATOMS: atom_id res chain seq x y z
N MET A 1 3.63 -5.61 -16.92
CA MET A 1 3.60 -4.16 -16.81
C MET A 1 2.37 -3.76 -16.01
N PHE A 2 2.58 -2.88 -15.05
CA PHE A 2 1.48 -2.49 -14.15
C PHE A 2 1.04 -1.08 -14.46
N ALA A 3 -0.28 -0.89 -14.51
CA ALA A 3 -0.84 0.42 -14.81
C ALA A 3 -0.78 1.34 -13.59
N TYR A 4 -0.84 0.75 -12.39
CA TYR A 4 -0.89 1.54 -11.17
C TYR A 4 -0.05 0.92 -10.08
N VAL A 5 0.26 1.74 -9.09
CA VAL A 5 0.98 1.30 -7.91
C VAL A 5 0.16 1.70 -6.69
N LEU A 6 -0.10 0.73 -5.84
CA LEU A 6 -0.76 0.99 -4.56
C LEU A 6 0.32 1.36 -3.56
N THR A 7 0.21 2.55 -3.00
CA THR A 7 1.22 3.07 -2.08
C THR A 7 0.57 3.35 -0.73
N PHE A 8 1.23 2.92 0.32
CA PHE A 8 0.80 3.22 1.67
C PHE A 8 2.01 3.26 2.58
N ILE A 9 1.82 3.83 3.76
CA ILE A 9 2.89 3.96 4.74
C ILE A 9 2.61 2.98 5.87
N ALA A 10 3.57 2.16 6.19
CA ALA A 10 3.48 1.20 7.28
C ALA A 10 4.56 1.50 8.30
N CYS A 11 4.20 1.42 9.57
CA CYS A 11 5.11 1.70 10.66
C CYS A 11 5.23 0.49 11.55
N LEU A 12 6.43 0.26 12.06
CA LEU A 12 6.70 -0.86 12.92
C LEU A 12 6.43 -0.48 14.37
N GLY A 13 5.58 -1.25 15.03
CA GLY A 13 5.27 -0.99 16.41
C GLY A 13 4.37 0.21 16.58
N THR A 14 4.40 0.79 17.79
CA THR A 14 3.56 1.93 18.09
C THR A 14 4.26 3.26 17.89
N GLY A 15 5.57 3.23 17.73
CA GLY A 15 6.30 4.44 17.48
C GLY A 15 6.24 4.82 16.02
N SER A 16 6.59 6.05 15.74
CA SER A 16 6.60 6.51 14.36
C SER A 16 8.02 6.60 13.81
N ASP A 17 8.97 5.99 14.48
CA ASP A 17 10.37 6.09 14.08
C ASP A 17 10.68 5.21 12.90
N ARG A 18 9.95 4.14 12.74
CA ARG A 18 10.25 3.16 11.69
C ARG A 18 9.07 3.01 10.76
N CYS A 19 8.97 3.91 9.85
CA CYS A 19 7.91 3.89 8.87
C CYS A 19 8.52 3.78 7.49
N HIS A 20 7.87 3.00 6.65
CA HIS A 20 8.32 2.81 5.28
C HIS A 20 7.16 3.02 4.33
N SER A 21 7.50 3.53 3.18
CA SER A 21 6.56 3.61 2.09
C SER A 21 6.56 2.27 1.38
N VAL A 22 5.40 1.64 1.33
CA VAL A 22 5.27 0.35 0.67
C VAL A 22 4.58 0.55 -0.66
N GLU A 23 5.17 0.02 -1.71
CA GLU A 23 4.63 0.15 -3.05
C GLU A 23 4.36 -1.23 -3.60
N LEU A 24 3.11 -1.47 -3.95
CA LEU A 24 2.69 -2.74 -4.49
C LEU A 24 2.16 -2.54 -5.90
N PRO A 25 2.64 -3.32 -6.85
CA PRO A 25 2.14 -3.21 -8.21
C PRO A 25 0.66 -3.61 -8.26
N TRP A 26 -0.10 -2.85 -9.01
CA TRP A 26 -1.52 -3.11 -9.14
C TRP A 26 -1.84 -3.41 -10.59
N ASP A 27 -2.34 -4.61 -10.83
CA ASP A 27 -2.68 -5.05 -12.17
C ASP A 27 -4.19 -4.99 -12.34
N GLY A 28 -4.67 -3.79 -12.67
CA GLY A 28 -6.10 -3.58 -12.83
C GLY A 28 -6.37 -2.12 -13.09
N THR A 29 -7.62 -1.73 -12.96
CA THR A 29 -7.99 -0.35 -13.20
C THR A 29 -7.78 0.49 -11.97
N LEU A 30 -7.76 1.81 -12.18
CA LEU A 30 -7.64 2.75 -11.08
C LEU A 30 -8.80 2.58 -10.10
N MET A 31 -9.99 2.37 -10.63
CA MET A 31 -11.16 2.21 -9.78
C MET A 31 -11.04 0.97 -8.92
N GLN A 32 -10.54 -0.11 -9.49
CA GLN A 32 -10.31 -1.32 -8.70
C GLN A 32 -9.28 -1.09 -7.61
N CYS A 33 -8.24 -0.34 -7.92
CA CYS A 33 -7.23 -0.01 -6.93
C CYS A 33 -7.85 0.80 -5.79
N MET A 34 -8.73 1.74 -6.12
CA MET A 34 -9.35 2.57 -5.12
C MET A 34 -10.36 1.80 -4.28
N ILE A 35 -10.99 0.80 -4.84
CA ILE A 35 -11.98 0.02 -4.11
C ILE A 35 -11.29 -1.04 -3.26
N PHE A 36 -10.34 -1.74 -3.83
CA PHE A 36 -9.72 -2.88 -3.16
C PHE A 36 -8.38 -2.57 -2.51
N GLY A 37 -7.89 -1.36 -2.70
CA GLY A 37 -6.58 -1.02 -2.16
C GLY A 37 -6.53 -1.13 -0.65
N GLN A 38 -7.59 -0.71 0.01
CA GLN A 38 -7.65 -0.78 1.46
C GLN A 38 -7.55 -2.23 1.92
N HIS A 39 -8.25 -3.11 1.23
CA HIS A 39 -8.21 -4.53 1.56
C HIS A 39 -6.80 -5.09 1.34
N THR A 40 -6.19 -4.70 0.24
CA THR A 40 -4.85 -5.18 -0.08
C THR A 40 -3.84 -4.69 0.94
N ALA A 41 -3.95 -3.43 1.34
CA ALA A 41 -3.04 -2.88 2.35
C ALA A 41 -3.23 -3.58 3.68
N ALA A 42 -4.47 -3.86 4.05
CA ALA A 42 -4.75 -4.56 5.29
C ALA A 42 -4.19 -5.99 5.25
N GLN A 43 -4.30 -6.63 4.09
CA GLN A 43 -3.76 -7.97 3.93
C GLN A 43 -2.24 -7.95 4.10
N TRP A 44 -1.61 -6.90 3.62
CA TRP A 44 -0.16 -6.77 3.77
C TRP A 44 0.23 -6.76 5.25
N THR A 45 -0.53 -6.05 6.08
CA THR A 45 -0.21 -5.98 7.51
C THR A 45 -0.42 -7.32 8.19
N VAL A 46 -1.37 -8.11 7.72
CA VAL A 46 -1.59 -9.45 8.26
C VAL A 46 -0.36 -10.32 8.00
N GLU A 47 0.26 -10.13 6.83
CA GLU A 47 1.41 -10.91 6.45
C GLU A 47 2.72 -10.36 7.03
N HIS A 48 2.66 -9.20 7.66
CA HIS A 48 3.83 -8.57 8.26
C HIS A 48 3.53 -8.19 9.69
N PRO A 49 3.55 -9.16 10.60
CA PRO A 49 3.22 -8.90 12.00
C PRO A 49 4.10 -7.80 12.58
N GLY A 50 3.50 -6.94 13.38
CA GLY A 50 4.22 -5.84 13.98
C GLY A 50 4.15 -4.56 13.20
N TRP A 51 3.72 -4.64 11.95
CA TRP A 51 3.56 -3.46 11.10
C TRP A 51 2.11 -3.03 11.08
N ALA A 52 1.89 -1.73 11.07
CA ALA A 52 0.54 -1.18 11.03
C ALA A 52 0.51 -0.05 10.01
N LEU A 53 -0.66 0.12 9.40
CA LEU A 53 -0.85 1.20 8.46
C LEU A 53 -0.86 2.52 9.21
N GLN A 54 -0.07 3.47 8.73
CA GLN A 54 0.00 4.79 9.36
C GLN A 54 -1.23 5.59 9.02
N ARG A 55 -1.51 5.69 7.76
CA ARG A 55 -2.61 6.45 7.27
C ARG A 55 -3.18 5.74 6.08
N GLY A 56 -4.07 6.38 5.43
CA GLY A 56 -4.67 5.79 4.28
C GLY A 56 -3.66 5.35 3.24
N TRP A 57 -4.16 5.01 2.12
CA TRP A 57 -3.41 4.48 1.01
C TRP A 57 -3.80 5.27 -0.22
N ARG A 58 -3.04 5.12 -1.28
CA ARG A 58 -3.41 5.78 -2.51
C ARG A 58 -2.90 5.00 -3.70
N CYS A 59 -3.54 5.24 -4.83
CA CYS A 59 -3.19 4.60 -6.07
C CYS A 59 -2.58 5.64 -6.99
N GLU A 60 -1.40 5.35 -7.49
CA GLU A 60 -0.70 6.28 -8.36
C GLU A 60 -0.39 5.60 -9.66
N SER A 61 -0.19 6.40 -10.68
CA SER A 61 0.21 5.88 -11.96
C SER A 61 1.53 5.14 -11.80
N GLY A 62 1.52 3.87 -12.13
CA GLY A 62 2.68 3.01 -11.93
C GLY A 62 3.55 2.90 -13.15
N ARG A 63 3.53 3.91 -13.98
CA ARG A 63 4.31 3.87 -15.18
C ARG A 63 5.78 3.94 -14.88
N SER A 64 6.49 2.93 -15.23
CA SER A 64 7.93 2.99 -15.08
C SER A 64 8.50 3.83 -16.21
N ALA A 65 9.23 4.80 -15.84
CA ALA A 65 9.81 5.69 -16.82
C ALA A 65 10.94 5.03 -17.57
#